data_55127ec6bf89353e7be370c786477b62
#
_entry.id   55127ec6bf89353e7be370c786477b62
#
_cell.length_a   1.000
_cell.length_b   1.000
_cell.length_c   1.000
_cell.angle_alpha   90.00
_cell.angle_beta   90.00
_cell.angle_gamma   90.00
#
_symmetry.space_group_name_H-M   'P 1'
#
loop_
_entity.id
_entity.type
_entity.pdbx_description
1 polymer ?
#
loop_
_entity_poly.entity_id
_entity_poly.type
_entity_poly.pdbx_seq_one_letter_code
_entity_poly.pdbx_strand_id
1 'polypeptide(L)'
;MLYSESKERENRFRISLKIGFPFFVLALIVFYIFKVSVDDLESFLLFILLIPIYIYYIFYLIYSGFKSTVIDPITKTLTRKEIIEKIKKIKNKKYESTAVMIKVDNIVDINERYGINNADNILKIFVQRLDKFLKDYNFKHISIGRYSGGHFLLILKAREKELNHLITIFSKELKNIGINDIEIKIDFALLNSNYDKNVYNIVKKLVSLLEEHKNNMVSNIKPNEFEKIICSAIDNEKFLFKYQPTYNKNNEIKIVEVLTKIYSKEEGMLSKSQIQRVVNHIGYETIFDKKIVKNLMKELEKSNLGDRKFSIKISAVTLRNSDFRQYLNQIFYKSNLKPENFILEFSEKYAYEEIKRFKEILTQYKKSGFLIGLDNFGGDNCSLEYIKNLPIDLVKLDIEYTKKLDNKVYRKIMKSYKELLHDLDIEVMIKFIDKKEMIEKIKICDFDYIQGFVVSKPKNLKNLEGML
;
A
#
# COMPACT_ATOMS: atom_id res chain seq x y z
N MET A 1 -6.53 25.12 1.98
CA MET A 1 -7.91 24.60 1.99
C MET A 1 -8.07 23.65 0.84
N LEU A 2 -8.32 22.39 1.14
CA LEU A 2 -8.82 21.48 0.13
C LEU A 2 -10.15 22.03 -0.39
N TYR A 3 -10.35 21.97 -1.68
CA TYR A 3 -11.48 22.60 -2.34
C TYR A 3 -12.77 21.86 -1.95
N SER A 4 -13.79 22.57 -1.45
CA SER A 4 -15.04 21.95 -1.00
C SER A 4 -15.93 21.55 -2.17
N GLU A 5 -16.74 20.49 -2.01
CA GLU A 5 -17.72 20.07 -3.03
C GLU A 5 -18.76 21.16 -3.35
N SER A 6 -19.05 22.05 -2.39
CA SER A 6 -19.93 23.19 -2.62
C SER A 6 -19.37 24.16 -3.65
N LYS A 7 -18.06 24.45 -3.61
CA LYS A 7 -17.40 25.30 -4.61
C LYS A 7 -17.32 24.65 -5.98
N GLU A 8 -17.19 23.31 -6.05
CA GLU A 8 -17.26 22.60 -7.32
C GLU A 8 -18.65 22.71 -7.96
N ARG A 9 -19.71 22.54 -7.14
CA ARG A 9 -21.08 22.73 -7.61
C ARG A 9 -21.34 24.17 -8.10
N GLU A 10 -20.88 25.17 -7.35
CA GLU A 10 -20.98 26.55 -7.75
C GLU A 10 -20.25 26.83 -9.07
N ASN A 11 -19.06 26.26 -9.24
CA ASN A 11 -18.30 26.45 -10.48
C ASN A 11 -18.97 25.75 -11.68
N ARG A 12 -19.50 24.53 -11.50
CA ARG A 12 -20.28 23.85 -12.54
C ARG A 12 -21.51 24.66 -12.95
N PHE A 13 -22.23 25.17 -11.97
CA PHE A 13 -23.38 26.03 -12.23
C PHE A 13 -23.00 27.28 -13.03
N ARG A 14 -21.92 27.98 -12.63
CA ARG A 14 -21.42 29.16 -13.34
C ARG A 14 -21.00 28.87 -14.79
N ILE A 15 -20.34 27.71 -15.02
CA ILE A 15 -19.94 27.29 -16.36
C ILE A 15 -21.17 26.93 -17.18
N SER A 16 -22.15 26.23 -16.61
CA SER A 16 -23.41 25.88 -17.26
C SER A 16 -24.19 27.14 -17.68
N LEU A 17 -24.22 28.17 -16.82
CA LEU A 17 -24.79 29.46 -17.14
C LEU A 17 -24.11 30.15 -18.37
N LYS A 18 -22.78 30.16 -18.37
CA LYS A 18 -22.04 30.78 -19.50
C LYS A 18 -22.27 30.06 -20.83
N ILE A 19 -22.34 28.74 -20.82
CA ILE A 19 -22.56 27.95 -22.05
C ILE A 19 -24.05 27.98 -22.44
N GLY A 20 -24.97 28.00 -21.48
CA GLY A 20 -26.41 28.04 -21.71
C GLY A 20 -26.92 29.39 -22.16
N PHE A 21 -26.21 30.49 -21.87
CA PHE A 21 -26.65 31.86 -22.20
C PHE A 21 -26.90 32.09 -23.71
N PRO A 22 -26.04 31.69 -24.66
CA PRO A 22 -26.31 31.80 -26.08
C PRO A 22 -27.57 31.04 -26.51
N PHE A 23 -27.87 29.88 -25.92
CA PHE A 23 -29.09 29.11 -26.23
C PHE A 23 -30.33 29.80 -25.69
N PHE A 24 -30.22 30.50 -24.56
CA PHE A 24 -31.32 31.33 -24.03
C PHE A 24 -31.62 32.49 -24.97
N VAL A 25 -30.59 33.21 -25.46
CA VAL A 25 -30.76 34.29 -26.44
C VAL A 25 -31.37 33.75 -27.72
N LEU A 26 -30.92 32.60 -28.22
CA LEU A 26 -31.49 31.98 -29.41
C LEU A 26 -32.98 31.64 -29.22
N ALA A 27 -33.34 31.09 -28.07
CA ALA A 27 -34.73 30.78 -27.73
C ALA A 27 -35.61 32.03 -27.71
N LEU A 28 -35.10 33.19 -27.22
CA LEU A 28 -35.80 34.46 -27.27
C LEU A 28 -36.00 34.96 -28.70
N ILE A 29 -35.00 34.82 -29.56
CA ILE A 29 -35.09 35.21 -30.98
C ILE A 29 -36.16 34.34 -31.68
N VAL A 30 -36.13 33.03 -31.48
CA VAL A 30 -37.12 32.10 -32.06
C VAL A 30 -38.52 32.44 -31.55
N PHE A 31 -38.66 32.73 -30.24
CA PHE A 31 -39.93 33.18 -29.65
C PHE A 31 -40.46 34.47 -30.32
N TYR A 32 -39.60 35.44 -30.54
CA TYR A 32 -39.97 36.70 -31.20
C TYR A 32 -40.44 36.48 -32.64
N ILE A 33 -39.70 35.66 -33.43
CA ILE A 33 -40.06 35.32 -34.80
C ILE A 33 -41.42 34.61 -34.83
N PHE A 34 -41.64 33.63 -33.94
CA PHE A 34 -42.87 32.89 -33.85
C PHE A 34 -44.06 33.75 -33.46
N LYS A 35 -43.89 34.66 -32.50
CA LYS A 35 -44.92 35.67 -32.10
C LYS A 35 -45.37 36.54 -33.25
N VAL A 36 -44.47 36.86 -34.17
CA VAL A 36 -44.77 37.73 -35.36
C VAL A 36 -45.46 36.90 -36.47
N SER A 37 -45.25 35.58 -36.50
CA SER A 37 -45.68 34.76 -37.65
C SER A 37 -46.91 33.90 -37.38
N VAL A 38 -47.44 33.84 -36.12
CA VAL A 38 -48.54 32.95 -35.73
C VAL A 38 -49.67 33.72 -35.09
N ASP A 39 -50.85 33.66 -35.75
CA ASP A 39 -52.08 34.36 -35.28
C ASP A 39 -52.96 33.48 -34.37
N ASP A 40 -52.59 32.20 -34.18
CA ASP A 40 -53.34 31.22 -33.35
C ASP A 40 -52.91 31.27 -31.88
N LEU A 41 -53.85 31.56 -30.99
CA LEU A 41 -53.60 31.72 -29.55
C LEU A 41 -53.18 30.41 -28.89
N GLU A 42 -53.72 29.25 -29.31
CA GLU A 42 -53.40 27.93 -28.71
C GLU A 42 -51.93 27.56 -29.02
N SER A 43 -51.49 27.70 -30.28
CA SER A 43 -50.14 27.45 -30.67
C SER A 43 -49.12 28.38 -29.98
N PHE A 44 -49.50 29.61 -29.73
CA PHE A 44 -48.70 30.57 -28.97
C PHE A 44 -48.54 30.18 -27.51
N LEU A 45 -49.60 29.75 -26.85
CA LEU A 45 -49.58 29.27 -25.46
C LEU A 45 -48.72 27.99 -25.30
N LEU A 46 -48.82 27.04 -26.25
CA LEU A 46 -48.03 25.84 -26.27
C LEU A 46 -46.54 26.13 -26.41
N PHE A 47 -46.20 27.10 -27.22
CA PHE A 47 -44.82 27.56 -27.41
C PHE A 47 -44.23 28.22 -26.15
N ILE A 48 -45.02 29.07 -25.46
CA ILE A 48 -44.63 29.63 -24.16
C ILE A 48 -44.32 28.55 -23.12
N LEU A 49 -45.01 27.43 -23.14
CA LEU A 49 -44.79 26.34 -22.22
C LEU A 49 -43.54 25.50 -22.61
N LEU A 50 -43.28 25.31 -23.89
CA LEU A 50 -42.17 24.47 -24.36
C LEU A 50 -40.79 25.14 -24.24
N ILE A 51 -40.68 26.47 -24.38
CA ILE A 51 -39.43 27.20 -24.28
C ILE A 51 -38.74 27.02 -22.90
N PRO A 52 -39.41 27.22 -21.77
CA PRO A 52 -38.79 26.97 -20.45
C PRO A 52 -38.36 25.54 -20.25
N ILE A 53 -39.13 24.57 -20.73
CA ILE A 53 -38.78 23.14 -20.66
C ILE A 53 -37.51 22.86 -21.47
N TYR A 54 -37.42 23.39 -22.67
CA TYR A 54 -36.24 23.26 -23.54
C TYR A 54 -35.01 23.93 -22.90
N ILE A 55 -35.11 25.12 -22.37
CA ILE A 55 -34.05 25.86 -21.68
C ILE A 55 -33.59 25.05 -20.45
N TYR A 56 -34.54 24.58 -19.65
CA TYR A 56 -34.24 23.74 -18.49
C TYR A 56 -33.50 22.46 -18.90
N TYR A 57 -33.95 21.75 -19.95
CA TYR A 57 -33.36 20.53 -20.44
C TYR A 57 -31.93 20.74 -20.94
N ILE A 58 -31.69 21.76 -21.73
CA ILE A 58 -30.33 22.17 -22.16
C ILE A 58 -29.42 22.44 -20.97
N PHE A 59 -29.95 23.22 -20.01
CA PHE A 59 -29.20 23.53 -18.77
C PHE A 59 -28.87 22.26 -17.98
N TYR A 60 -29.82 21.35 -17.85
CA TYR A 60 -29.64 20.07 -17.19
C TYR A 60 -28.59 19.20 -17.88
N LEU A 61 -28.63 19.09 -19.22
CA LEU A 61 -27.64 18.32 -19.98
C LEU A 61 -26.24 18.91 -19.83
N ILE A 62 -26.08 20.21 -19.91
CA ILE A 62 -24.80 20.87 -19.71
C ILE A 62 -24.29 20.65 -18.29
N TYR A 63 -25.14 20.82 -17.27
CA TYR A 63 -24.79 20.64 -15.87
C TYR A 63 -24.39 19.18 -15.55
N SER A 64 -25.16 18.21 -16.05
CA SER A 64 -24.93 16.78 -15.85
C SER A 64 -23.72 16.23 -16.61
N GLY A 65 -23.40 16.83 -17.76
CA GLY A 65 -22.23 16.45 -18.59
C GLY A 65 -20.87 16.84 -17.99
N PHE A 66 -20.84 17.75 -17.03
CA PHE A 66 -19.61 18.11 -16.35
C PHE A 66 -19.25 17.12 -15.24
N LYS A 67 -18.34 16.20 -15.53
CA LYS A 67 -17.56 15.50 -14.51
C LYS A 67 -16.59 16.50 -13.89
N SER A 68 -16.16 16.32 -12.63
CA SER A 68 -15.30 17.22 -11.85
C SER A 68 -14.29 18.02 -12.70
N THR A 69 -14.46 19.34 -12.83
CA THR A 69 -13.64 20.18 -13.72
C THR A 69 -12.50 20.89 -13.01
N VAL A 70 -12.66 21.13 -11.71
CA VAL A 70 -11.76 21.94 -10.88
C VAL A 70 -10.96 21.10 -9.91
N ILE A 71 -11.54 20.01 -9.42
CA ILE A 71 -10.99 19.18 -8.35
C ILE A 71 -10.61 17.79 -8.88
N ASP A 72 -9.42 17.32 -8.50
CA ASP A 72 -9.04 15.94 -8.67
C ASP A 72 -9.92 15.02 -7.79
N PRO A 73 -10.56 13.98 -8.33
CA PRO A 73 -11.53 13.17 -7.60
C PRO A 73 -10.89 12.37 -6.45
N ILE A 74 -9.61 12.03 -6.56
CA ILE A 74 -8.87 11.19 -5.60
C ILE A 74 -8.35 12.05 -4.46
N THR A 75 -7.51 13.01 -4.76
CA THR A 75 -6.79 13.79 -3.74
C THR A 75 -7.56 15.02 -3.24
N LYS A 76 -8.68 15.38 -3.89
CA LYS A 76 -9.46 16.59 -3.60
C LYS A 76 -8.64 17.89 -3.71
N THR A 77 -7.56 17.85 -4.48
CA THR A 77 -6.76 19.03 -4.85
C THR A 77 -7.25 19.64 -6.17
N LEU A 78 -6.68 20.76 -6.58
CA LEU A 78 -6.98 21.32 -7.89
C LEU A 78 -6.50 20.39 -9.02
N THR A 79 -7.22 20.37 -10.13
CA THR A 79 -6.75 19.70 -11.35
C THR A 79 -5.55 20.44 -11.93
N ARG A 80 -4.79 19.75 -12.82
CA ARG A 80 -3.65 20.32 -13.55
C ARG A 80 -3.97 21.66 -14.21
N LYS A 81 -5.12 21.77 -14.85
CA LYS A 81 -5.56 23.00 -15.55
C LYS A 81 -5.74 24.14 -14.56
N GLU A 82 -6.45 23.90 -13.48
CA GLU A 82 -6.81 24.92 -12.49
C GLU A 82 -5.60 25.42 -11.68
N ILE A 83 -4.66 24.55 -11.33
CA ILE A 83 -3.45 24.99 -10.61
C ILE A 83 -2.56 25.86 -11.51
N ILE A 84 -2.43 25.54 -12.81
CA ILE A 84 -1.67 26.34 -13.77
C ILE A 84 -2.32 27.71 -13.92
N GLU A 85 -3.64 27.79 -14.07
CA GLU A 85 -4.37 29.08 -14.16
C GLU A 85 -4.22 29.88 -12.86
N LYS A 86 -4.19 29.23 -11.71
CA LYS A 86 -3.99 29.90 -10.43
C LYS A 86 -2.57 30.45 -10.28
N ILE A 87 -1.55 29.74 -10.76
CA ILE A 87 -0.17 30.23 -10.83
C ILE A 87 -0.09 31.48 -11.73
N LYS A 88 -0.73 31.46 -12.91
CA LYS A 88 -0.79 32.64 -13.79
C LYS A 88 -1.38 33.89 -13.08
N LYS A 89 -2.47 33.70 -12.32
CA LYS A 89 -3.14 34.80 -11.58
C LYS A 89 -2.28 35.34 -10.43
N ILE A 90 -1.54 34.49 -9.72
CA ILE A 90 -0.69 34.89 -8.58
C ILE A 90 0.58 35.60 -9.08
N LYS A 91 1.18 35.09 -10.16
CA LYS A 91 2.36 35.67 -10.78
C LYS A 91 2.16 37.13 -11.23
N ASN A 92 0.97 37.46 -11.68
CA ASN A 92 0.65 38.83 -12.12
C ASN A 92 0.54 39.83 -10.94
N LYS A 93 0.73 39.38 -9.69
CA LYS A 93 0.75 40.22 -8.48
C LYS A 93 2.19 40.58 -8.11
N LYS A 94 2.41 41.81 -7.61
CA LYS A 94 3.74 42.33 -7.23
C LYS A 94 4.45 41.65 -6.04
N TYR A 95 4.04 40.43 -5.65
CA TYR A 95 4.64 39.70 -4.50
C TYR A 95 5.61 38.66 -4.99
N GLU A 96 6.73 38.52 -4.27
CA GLU A 96 7.64 37.40 -4.47
C GLU A 96 6.92 36.06 -4.13
N SER A 97 6.87 35.16 -5.08
CA SER A 97 6.23 33.86 -4.93
C SER A 97 7.07 32.78 -5.59
N THR A 98 7.05 31.60 -4.99
CA THR A 98 7.82 30.43 -5.45
C THR A 98 6.85 29.32 -5.85
N ALA A 99 7.05 28.78 -7.03
CA ALA A 99 6.39 27.56 -7.49
C ALA A 99 7.16 26.35 -6.99
N VAL A 100 6.44 25.38 -6.49
CA VAL A 100 7.01 24.14 -5.94
C VAL A 100 6.37 22.94 -6.62
N MET A 101 7.17 22.06 -7.16
CA MET A 101 6.74 20.74 -7.62
C MET A 101 7.20 19.70 -6.61
N ILE A 102 6.28 18.90 -6.09
CA ILE A 102 6.59 17.78 -5.20
C ILE A 102 6.16 16.50 -5.88
N LYS A 103 7.01 15.50 -5.87
CA LYS A 103 6.76 14.17 -6.41
C LYS A 103 6.80 13.15 -5.27
N VAL A 104 5.78 12.31 -5.15
CA VAL A 104 5.85 11.09 -4.35
C VAL A 104 6.57 10.04 -5.19
N ASP A 105 7.87 9.82 -4.90
CA ASP A 105 8.77 9.06 -5.78
C ASP A 105 8.46 7.57 -5.79
N ASN A 106 8.08 7.02 -4.65
CA ASN A 106 7.79 5.59 -4.49
C ASN A 106 6.31 5.21 -4.68
N ILE A 107 5.50 6.07 -5.32
CA ILE A 107 4.06 5.79 -5.50
C ILE A 107 3.78 4.57 -6.39
N VAL A 108 4.65 4.31 -7.38
CA VAL A 108 4.54 3.13 -8.25
C VAL A 108 4.77 1.87 -7.43
N ASP A 109 5.83 1.83 -6.62
CA ASP A 109 6.13 0.70 -5.73
C ASP A 109 4.99 0.46 -4.73
N ILE A 110 4.41 1.55 -4.19
CA ILE A 110 3.27 1.47 -3.28
C ILE A 110 2.06 0.87 -3.99
N ASN A 111 1.81 1.28 -5.23
CA ASN A 111 0.70 0.77 -6.04
C ASN A 111 0.87 -0.73 -6.34
N GLU A 112 2.06 -1.15 -6.72
CA GLU A 112 2.37 -2.57 -7.00
C GLU A 112 2.26 -3.44 -5.74
N ARG A 113 2.64 -2.92 -4.57
CA ARG A 113 2.68 -3.66 -3.30
C ARG A 113 1.34 -3.72 -2.59
N TYR A 114 0.62 -2.60 -2.57
CA TYR A 114 -0.56 -2.43 -1.72
C TYR A 114 -1.85 -2.21 -2.51
N GLY A 115 -1.78 -2.16 -3.85
CA GLY A 115 -2.90 -1.93 -4.75
C GLY A 115 -3.24 -0.46 -4.97
N ILE A 116 -4.01 -0.20 -6.04
CA ILE A 116 -4.33 1.16 -6.54
C ILE A 116 -5.08 1.98 -5.50
N ASN A 117 -6.07 1.40 -4.83
CA ASN A 117 -6.91 2.12 -3.88
C ASN A 117 -6.12 2.57 -2.64
N ASN A 118 -5.18 1.73 -2.17
CA ASN A 118 -4.28 2.10 -1.08
C ASN A 118 -3.31 3.21 -1.49
N ALA A 119 -2.76 3.16 -2.71
CA ALA A 119 -1.92 4.21 -3.26
C ALA A 119 -2.69 5.54 -3.36
N ASP A 120 -3.94 5.51 -3.82
CA ASP A 120 -4.81 6.69 -3.91
C ASP A 120 -5.14 7.26 -2.52
N ASN A 121 -5.41 6.40 -1.54
CA ASN A 121 -5.62 6.84 -0.16
C ASN A 121 -4.36 7.47 0.44
N ILE A 122 -3.19 6.92 0.17
CA ILE A 122 -1.90 7.49 0.59
C ILE A 122 -1.70 8.88 -0.03
N LEU A 123 -1.96 9.06 -1.33
CA LEU A 123 -1.87 10.37 -1.98
C LEU A 123 -2.83 11.39 -1.35
N LYS A 124 -4.04 10.97 -0.98
CA LYS A 124 -5.01 11.81 -0.28
C LYS A 124 -4.51 12.24 1.10
N ILE A 125 -4.01 11.30 1.91
CA ILE A 125 -3.46 11.58 3.25
C ILE A 125 -2.20 12.46 3.14
N PHE A 126 -1.33 12.17 2.16
CA PHE A 126 -0.14 12.98 1.87
C PHE A 126 -0.49 14.46 1.68
N VAL A 127 -1.46 14.75 0.83
CA VAL A 127 -1.89 16.13 0.57
C VAL A 127 -2.50 16.77 1.80
N GLN A 128 -3.28 16.02 2.59
CA GLN A 128 -3.85 16.53 3.85
C GLN A 128 -2.75 16.90 4.86
N ARG A 129 -1.72 16.06 4.99
CA ARG A 129 -0.56 16.36 5.86
C ARG A 129 0.24 17.54 5.35
N LEU A 130 0.46 17.66 4.04
CA LEU A 130 1.14 18.79 3.44
C LEU A 130 0.38 20.11 3.68
N ASP A 131 -0.96 20.11 3.47
CA ASP A 131 -1.81 21.29 3.74
C ASP A 131 -1.77 21.68 5.22
N LYS A 132 -1.84 20.70 6.14
CA LYS A 132 -1.72 20.94 7.58
C LYS A 132 -0.35 21.50 7.94
N PHE A 133 0.72 20.85 7.52
CA PHE A 133 2.10 21.27 7.78
C PHE A 133 2.33 22.72 7.32
N LEU A 134 1.96 23.06 6.10
CA LEU A 134 2.12 24.43 5.60
C LEU A 134 1.27 25.45 6.38
N LYS A 135 0.10 25.07 6.88
CA LYS A 135 -0.73 25.93 7.76
C LYS A 135 -0.10 26.16 9.11
N ASP A 136 0.51 25.14 9.69
CA ASP A 136 1.23 25.22 10.98
C ASP A 136 2.42 26.22 10.87
N TYR A 137 2.98 26.40 9.68
CA TYR A 137 3.97 27.43 9.34
C TYR A 137 3.34 28.74 8.79
N ASN A 138 2.07 29.05 9.15
CA ASN A 138 1.36 30.29 8.85
C ASN A 138 1.06 30.60 7.36
N PHE A 139 1.09 29.61 6.47
CA PHE A 139 0.63 29.80 5.10
C PHE A 139 -0.91 29.76 5.02
N LYS A 140 -1.58 30.92 4.89
CA LYS A 140 -3.04 31.01 4.97
C LYS A 140 -3.81 30.64 3.68
N HIS A 141 -3.21 30.79 2.51
CA HIS A 141 -3.87 30.60 1.20
C HIS A 141 -3.10 29.64 0.31
N ILE A 142 -3.04 28.38 0.75
CA ILE A 142 -2.33 27.32 0.04
C ILE A 142 -3.19 26.82 -1.11
N SER A 143 -2.59 26.68 -2.29
CA SER A 143 -3.21 26.06 -3.45
C SER A 143 -2.34 24.91 -3.90
N ILE A 144 -2.86 23.70 -3.73
CA ILE A 144 -2.23 22.45 -4.15
C ILE A 144 -3.01 21.92 -5.33
N GLY A 145 -2.34 21.53 -6.40
CA GLY A 145 -2.93 20.87 -7.56
C GLY A 145 -2.20 19.59 -7.92
N ARG A 146 -2.95 18.56 -8.30
CA ARG A 146 -2.39 17.33 -8.85
C ARG A 146 -2.01 17.57 -10.30
N TYR A 147 -0.72 17.50 -10.60
CA TYR A 147 -0.20 17.73 -11.94
C TYR A 147 -0.26 16.48 -12.81
N SER A 148 0.22 15.34 -12.29
CA SER A 148 0.13 14.01 -12.92
C SER A 148 0.52 12.93 -11.91
N GLY A 149 -0.10 11.76 -11.92
CA GLY A 149 0.27 10.64 -11.05
C GLY A 149 0.51 11.08 -9.60
N GLY A 150 1.71 10.90 -9.10
CA GLY A 150 2.17 11.35 -7.78
C GLY A 150 2.78 12.75 -7.73
N HIS A 151 2.64 13.58 -8.78
CA HIS A 151 3.20 14.94 -8.83
C HIS A 151 2.18 15.97 -8.40
N PHE A 152 2.59 16.84 -7.47
CA PHE A 152 1.80 17.94 -6.95
C PHE A 152 2.48 19.28 -7.20
N LEU A 153 1.73 20.24 -7.70
CA LEU A 153 2.20 21.59 -7.98
C LEU A 153 1.56 22.58 -7.01
N LEU A 154 2.39 23.46 -6.43
CA LEU A 154 1.96 24.49 -5.49
C LEU A 154 2.54 25.84 -5.90
N ILE A 155 1.91 26.91 -5.44
CA ILE A 155 2.50 28.24 -5.44
C ILE A 155 2.32 28.88 -4.07
N LEU A 156 3.40 29.35 -3.48
CA LEU A 156 3.42 29.94 -2.15
C LEU A 156 4.09 31.32 -2.18
N LYS A 157 3.60 32.23 -1.33
CA LYS A 157 4.18 33.56 -1.16
C LYS A 157 5.32 33.47 -0.15
N ALA A 158 6.46 33.01 -0.60
CA ALA A 158 7.67 32.90 0.19
C ALA A 158 8.90 32.85 -0.71
N ARG A 159 10.08 33.11 -0.15
CA ARG A 159 11.36 32.97 -0.82
C ARG A 159 11.73 31.52 -1.02
N GLU A 160 12.42 31.24 -2.10
CA GLU A 160 12.84 29.88 -2.46
C GLU A 160 13.65 29.20 -1.36
N LYS A 161 14.60 29.93 -0.72
CA LYS A 161 15.41 29.41 0.38
C LYS A 161 14.59 28.97 1.61
N GLU A 162 13.58 29.75 1.97
CA GLU A 162 12.67 29.45 3.07
C GLU A 162 11.86 28.18 2.80
N LEU A 163 11.25 28.11 1.61
CA LEU A 163 10.47 26.95 1.21
C LEU A 163 11.31 25.68 1.07
N ASN A 164 12.54 25.81 0.56
CA ASN A 164 13.46 24.68 0.49
C ASN A 164 13.71 24.07 1.86
N HIS A 165 13.94 24.91 2.87
CA HIS A 165 14.14 24.45 4.24
C HIS A 165 12.87 23.75 4.79
N LEU A 166 11.70 24.36 4.62
CA LEU A 166 10.42 23.82 5.10
C LEU A 166 10.07 22.49 4.43
N ILE A 167 10.18 22.38 3.11
CA ILE A 167 9.87 21.14 2.40
C ILE A 167 10.89 20.04 2.75
N THR A 168 12.14 20.41 3.03
CA THR A 168 13.15 19.46 3.52
C THR A 168 12.77 18.91 4.90
N ILE A 169 12.26 19.74 5.81
CA ILE A 169 11.75 19.28 7.13
C ILE A 169 10.58 18.33 6.92
N PHE A 170 9.60 18.71 6.08
CA PHE A 170 8.46 17.88 5.77
C PHE A 170 8.84 16.52 5.15
N SER A 171 9.82 16.51 4.25
CA SER A 171 10.36 15.28 3.66
C SER A 171 10.94 14.35 4.72
N LYS A 172 11.71 14.90 5.67
CA LYS A 172 12.28 14.11 6.79
C LYS A 172 11.20 13.58 7.72
N GLU A 173 10.18 14.39 8.04
CA GLU A 173 9.05 13.96 8.87
C GLU A 173 8.29 12.81 8.21
N LEU A 174 7.94 12.93 6.92
CA LEU A 174 7.27 11.86 6.17
C LEU A 174 8.09 10.57 6.09
N LYS A 175 9.40 10.71 5.94
CA LYS A 175 10.30 9.56 5.94
C LYS A 175 10.31 8.83 7.29
N ASN A 176 10.31 9.57 8.40
CA ASN A 176 10.40 9.00 9.74
C ASN A 176 9.08 8.41 10.23
N ILE A 177 7.95 9.09 9.97
CA ILE A 177 6.62 8.72 10.49
C ILE A 177 5.88 7.82 9.49
N GLY A 178 6.08 8.02 8.18
CA GLY A 178 5.35 7.33 7.14
C GLY A 178 3.86 7.72 7.06
N ILE A 179 3.12 7.08 6.18
CA ILE A 179 1.65 7.12 6.12
C ILE A 179 1.16 5.68 6.19
N ASN A 180 0.31 5.35 7.16
CA ASN A 180 -0.18 3.98 7.39
C ASN A 180 0.98 2.96 7.50
N ASP A 181 2.03 3.30 8.24
CA ASP A 181 3.26 2.50 8.39
C ASP A 181 4.05 2.27 7.08
N ILE A 182 3.73 3.00 6.02
CA ILE A 182 4.44 2.97 4.74
C ILE A 182 5.32 4.22 4.64
N GLU A 183 6.60 4.02 4.36
CA GLU A 183 7.54 5.12 4.08
C GLU A 183 7.11 5.86 2.82
N ILE A 184 7.03 7.19 2.92
CA ILE A 184 6.76 8.04 1.76
C ILE A 184 8.02 8.79 1.41
N LYS A 185 8.54 8.51 0.22
CA LYS A 185 9.67 9.22 -0.36
C LYS A 185 9.15 10.33 -1.24
N ILE A 186 9.56 11.55 -0.94
CA ILE A 186 9.24 12.70 -1.79
C ILE A 186 10.52 13.32 -2.34
N ASP A 187 10.43 13.70 -3.59
CA ASP A 187 11.39 14.56 -4.26
C ASP A 187 10.71 15.89 -4.58
N PHE A 188 11.46 16.99 -4.60
CA PHE A 188 10.87 18.30 -4.84
C PHE A 188 11.83 19.27 -5.57
N ALA A 189 11.24 20.15 -6.34
CA ALA A 189 11.93 21.24 -7.00
C ALA A 189 11.22 22.56 -6.73
N LEU A 190 12.00 23.62 -6.60
CA LEU A 190 11.51 24.98 -6.37
C LEU A 190 12.01 25.90 -7.48
N LEU A 191 11.20 26.87 -7.84
CA LEU A 191 11.58 27.89 -8.80
C LEU A 191 10.83 29.17 -8.52
N ASN A 192 11.53 30.30 -8.53
CA ASN A 192 10.90 31.60 -8.39
C ASN A 192 9.87 31.80 -9.52
N SER A 193 8.70 32.31 -9.20
CA SER A 193 7.63 32.51 -10.18
C SER A 193 7.99 33.52 -11.27
N ASN A 194 9.02 34.36 -11.05
CA ASN A 194 9.53 35.37 -12.00
C ASN A 194 10.58 34.78 -12.98
N TYR A 195 10.92 33.50 -12.87
CA TYR A 195 11.89 32.81 -13.73
C TYR A 195 11.59 32.96 -15.23
N ASP A 196 10.32 32.85 -15.62
CA ASP A 196 9.90 32.99 -17.01
C ASP A 196 8.54 33.68 -17.09
N LYS A 197 8.26 34.45 -18.15
CA LYS A 197 6.93 35.04 -18.38
C LYS A 197 5.85 33.98 -18.60
N ASN A 198 6.18 32.84 -19.19
CA ASN A 198 5.28 31.72 -19.46
C ASN A 198 5.30 30.70 -18.32
N VAL A 199 4.15 30.48 -17.68
CA VAL A 199 4.00 29.50 -16.59
C VAL A 199 4.33 28.07 -17.06
N TYR A 200 4.07 27.73 -18.31
CA TYR A 200 4.41 26.42 -18.84
C TYR A 200 5.93 26.17 -18.84
N ASN A 201 6.74 27.20 -19.09
CA ASN A 201 8.20 27.09 -19.02
C ASN A 201 8.68 26.91 -17.58
N ILE A 202 8.04 27.58 -16.61
CA ILE A 202 8.30 27.38 -15.18
C ILE A 202 8.04 25.91 -14.79
N VAL A 203 6.88 25.37 -15.17
CA VAL A 203 6.50 23.98 -14.86
C VAL A 203 7.44 23.00 -15.56
N LYS A 204 7.79 23.23 -16.83
CA LYS A 204 8.73 22.41 -17.58
C LYS A 204 10.12 22.38 -16.90
N LYS A 205 10.60 23.53 -16.43
CA LYS A 205 11.89 23.61 -15.71
C LYS A 205 11.82 22.91 -14.34
N LEU A 206 10.68 23.01 -13.61
CA LEU A 206 10.49 22.28 -12.36
C LEU A 206 10.54 20.76 -12.56
N VAL A 207 9.93 20.25 -13.62
CA VAL A 207 10.00 18.81 -13.97
C VAL A 207 11.42 18.41 -14.30
N SER A 208 12.14 19.21 -15.11
CA SER A 208 13.55 18.96 -15.44
C SER A 208 14.45 18.94 -14.19
N LEU A 209 14.24 19.87 -13.25
CA LEU A 209 14.97 19.90 -12.00
C LEU A 209 14.74 18.64 -11.13
N LEU A 210 13.52 18.13 -11.09
CA LEU A 210 13.22 16.85 -10.42
C LEU A 210 13.99 15.68 -11.05
N GLU A 211 14.10 15.65 -12.38
CA GLU A 211 14.84 14.60 -13.09
C GLU A 211 16.36 14.75 -12.90
N GLU A 212 16.87 15.98 -12.91
CA GLU A 212 18.28 16.29 -12.62
C GLU A 212 18.67 15.90 -11.17
N HIS A 213 17.78 16.18 -10.19
CA HIS A 213 17.96 15.76 -8.80
C HIS A 213 17.99 14.24 -8.66
N LYS A 214 17.19 13.51 -9.43
CA LYS A 214 17.17 12.05 -9.42
C LYS A 214 18.54 11.47 -9.83
N ASN A 215 19.21 12.07 -10.80
CA ASN A 215 20.54 11.65 -11.25
C ASN A 215 21.64 11.99 -10.22
N ASN A 216 21.44 13.03 -9.39
CA ASN A 216 22.37 13.43 -8.33
C ASN A 216 22.04 12.84 -6.95
N MET A 217 20.79 12.47 -6.67
CA MET A 217 20.33 11.95 -5.37
C MET A 217 20.60 10.46 -5.17
N VAL A 218 20.93 9.69 -6.21
CA VAL A 218 21.43 8.32 -6.04
C VAL A 218 22.70 8.29 -5.15
N SER A 219 23.35 9.45 -4.95
CA SER A 219 24.55 9.55 -4.13
C SER A 219 24.39 10.19 -2.74
N ASN A 220 23.25 10.83 -2.36
CA ASN A 220 23.21 11.70 -1.17
C ASN A 220 22.09 11.45 -0.13
N ILE A 221 21.17 10.52 -0.33
CA ILE A 221 20.37 10.01 0.80
C ILE A 221 21.21 8.91 1.45
N LYS A 222 22.01 9.29 2.43
CA LYS A 222 22.67 8.31 3.30
C LYS A 222 21.56 7.54 4.00
N PRO A 223 21.37 6.22 3.75
CA PRO A 223 20.48 5.40 4.56
C PRO A 223 20.85 5.60 6.03
N ASN A 224 19.87 5.50 6.93
CA ASN A 224 20.15 5.49 8.34
C ASN A 224 21.26 4.43 8.58
N GLU A 225 22.22 4.71 9.45
CA GLU A 225 23.34 3.82 9.73
C GLU A 225 22.89 2.40 10.06
N PHE A 226 21.79 2.28 10.80
CA PHE A 226 21.17 1.01 11.13
C PHE A 226 20.58 0.29 9.90
N GLU A 227 19.95 1.01 8.95
CA GLU A 227 19.48 0.44 7.68
C GLU A 227 20.65 -0.10 6.84
N LYS A 228 21.78 0.63 6.81
CA LYS A 228 23.00 0.17 6.12
C LYS A 228 23.54 -1.12 6.73
N ILE A 229 23.57 -1.21 8.06
CA ILE A 229 24.03 -2.39 8.77
C ILE A 229 23.18 -3.60 8.38
N ILE A 230 21.84 -3.45 8.38
CA ILE A 230 20.94 -4.54 8.00
C ILE A 230 21.09 -4.90 6.52
N CYS A 231 21.10 -3.93 5.61
CA CYS A 231 21.30 -4.20 4.18
C CYS A 231 22.65 -4.90 3.92
N SER A 232 23.72 -4.39 4.52
CA SER A 232 25.05 -5.02 4.43
C SER A 232 25.06 -6.45 4.97
N ALA A 233 24.38 -6.72 6.09
CA ALA A 233 24.29 -8.06 6.65
C ALA A 233 23.48 -9.02 5.74
N ILE A 234 22.40 -8.52 5.14
CA ILE A 234 21.60 -9.25 4.14
C ILE A 234 22.44 -9.50 2.88
N ASP A 235 23.15 -8.48 2.37
CA ASP A 235 23.95 -8.58 1.14
C ASP A 235 25.14 -9.51 1.29
N ASN A 236 25.72 -9.55 2.47
CA ASN A 236 26.80 -10.49 2.82
C ASN A 236 26.30 -11.89 3.17
N GLU A 237 25.00 -12.16 3.02
CA GLU A 237 24.36 -13.48 3.25
C GLU A 237 24.67 -14.07 4.63
N LYS A 238 24.76 -13.24 5.69
CA LYS A 238 25.05 -13.68 7.06
C LYS A 238 23.82 -14.20 7.79
N PHE A 239 23.17 -15.21 7.20
CA PHE A 239 22.01 -15.84 7.76
C PHE A 239 22.39 -16.97 8.72
N LEU A 240 21.61 -17.08 9.79
CA LEU A 240 21.63 -18.19 10.72
C LEU A 240 20.22 -18.74 10.85
N PHE A 241 20.06 -20.03 10.56
CA PHE A 241 18.78 -20.69 10.68
C PHE A 241 18.68 -21.45 11.99
N LYS A 242 17.51 -21.38 12.61
CA LYS A 242 17.08 -22.23 13.69
C LYS A 242 15.81 -22.94 13.28
N TYR A 243 15.65 -24.13 13.70
CA TYR A 243 14.59 -25.03 13.32
C TYR A 243 13.75 -25.36 14.54
N GLN A 244 12.47 -24.98 14.51
CA GLN A 244 11.55 -25.28 15.61
C GLN A 244 10.55 -26.35 15.18
N PRO A 245 10.65 -27.58 15.75
CA PRO A 245 9.71 -28.63 15.48
C PRO A 245 8.31 -28.29 15.99
N THR A 246 7.31 -28.73 15.24
CA THR A 246 5.91 -28.77 15.68
C THR A 246 5.46 -30.22 15.76
N TYR A 247 4.60 -30.50 16.69
CA TYR A 247 4.13 -31.84 16.98
C TYR A 247 2.65 -31.96 16.64
N ASN A 248 2.30 -33.10 16.01
CA ASN A 248 0.91 -33.46 15.80
C ASN A 248 0.30 -34.10 17.08
N LYS A 249 -0.97 -34.50 16.99
CA LYS A 249 -1.70 -35.19 18.09
C LYS A 249 -1.03 -36.49 18.55
N ASN A 250 -0.31 -37.15 17.65
CA ASN A 250 0.40 -38.43 17.93
C ASN A 250 1.81 -38.20 18.49
N ASN A 251 2.16 -36.95 18.80
CA ASN A 251 3.49 -36.57 19.27
C ASN A 251 4.61 -36.79 18.24
N GLU A 252 4.28 -36.74 16.94
CA GLU A 252 5.21 -36.85 15.83
C GLU A 252 5.57 -35.48 15.27
N ILE A 253 6.83 -35.32 14.87
CA ILE A 253 7.29 -34.11 14.18
C ILE A 253 6.87 -34.20 12.70
N LYS A 254 5.94 -33.36 12.27
CA LYS A 254 5.46 -33.27 10.86
C LYS A 254 5.88 -31.97 10.18
N ILE A 255 5.92 -30.89 10.92
CA ILE A 255 6.28 -29.56 10.40
C ILE A 255 7.44 -29.02 11.23
N VAL A 256 8.37 -28.37 10.54
CA VAL A 256 9.51 -27.67 11.14
C VAL A 256 9.48 -26.22 10.70
N GLU A 257 9.30 -25.29 11.62
CA GLU A 257 9.38 -23.85 11.28
C GLU A 257 10.82 -23.40 11.20
N VAL A 258 11.16 -22.73 10.09
CA VAL A 258 12.48 -22.14 9.87
C VAL A 258 12.50 -20.71 10.42
N LEU A 259 13.30 -20.51 11.45
CA LEU A 259 13.49 -19.21 12.09
C LEU A 259 14.78 -18.56 11.58
N THR A 260 14.65 -17.54 10.78
CA THR A 260 15.78 -16.79 10.24
C THR A 260 16.27 -15.74 11.22
N LYS A 261 17.59 -15.74 11.46
CA LYS A 261 18.32 -14.69 12.18
C LYS A 261 19.40 -14.12 11.27
N ILE A 262 19.76 -12.87 11.50
CA ILE A 262 20.86 -12.20 10.79
C ILE A 262 21.90 -11.76 11.82
N TYR A 263 23.14 -11.98 11.47
CA TYR A 263 24.29 -11.51 12.23
C TYR A 263 24.93 -10.29 11.55
N SER A 264 25.08 -9.21 12.28
CA SER A 264 25.87 -8.03 11.90
C SER A 264 27.16 -8.00 12.71
N LYS A 265 28.24 -7.50 12.11
CA LYS A 265 29.50 -7.29 12.84
C LYS A 265 29.40 -6.19 13.90
N GLU A 266 28.56 -5.18 13.61
CA GLU A 266 28.42 -3.97 14.42
C GLU A 266 27.43 -4.17 15.57
N GLU A 267 26.29 -4.82 15.30
CA GLU A 267 25.15 -4.95 16.22
C GLU A 267 24.96 -6.38 16.78
N GLY A 268 25.81 -7.32 16.32
CA GLY A 268 25.70 -8.72 16.70
C GLY A 268 24.44 -9.38 16.09
N MET A 269 23.65 -10.09 16.90
CA MET A 269 22.48 -10.84 16.47
C MET A 269 21.25 -9.90 16.41
N LEU A 270 20.76 -9.64 15.20
CA LEU A 270 19.62 -8.77 14.95
C LEU A 270 18.30 -9.47 15.27
N SER A 271 17.36 -8.74 15.92
CA SER A 271 16.02 -9.24 16.20
C SER A 271 15.14 -9.28 14.95
N LYS A 272 14.19 -10.22 14.91
CA LYS A 272 13.25 -10.38 13.78
C LYS A 272 12.45 -9.09 13.54
N SER A 273 11.99 -8.42 14.60
CA SER A 273 11.22 -7.17 14.49
C SER A 273 12.03 -6.01 13.93
N GLN A 274 13.31 -5.90 14.27
CA GLN A 274 14.21 -4.89 13.71
C GLN A 274 14.43 -5.11 12.23
N ILE A 275 14.76 -6.37 11.85
CA ILE A 275 14.98 -6.74 10.44
C ILE A 275 13.72 -6.47 9.62
N GLN A 276 12.57 -7.00 10.05
CA GLN A 276 11.31 -6.89 9.30
C GLN A 276 10.88 -5.43 9.12
N ARG A 277 11.02 -4.60 10.18
CA ARG A 277 10.69 -3.18 10.10
C ARG A 277 11.55 -2.46 9.07
N VAL A 278 12.88 -2.69 9.07
CA VAL A 278 13.77 -2.05 8.10
C VAL A 278 13.51 -2.57 6.69
N VAL A 279 13.45 -3.89 6.51
CA VAL A 279 13.22 -4.52 5.21
C VAL A 279 11.92 -4.04 4.57
N ASN A 280 10.81 -3.98 5.34
CA ASN A 280 9.54 -3.45 4.85
C ASN A 280 9.61 -1.95 4.55
N HIS A 281 10.33 -1.18 5.39
CA HIS A 281 10.45 0.25 5.25
C HIS A 281 11.17 0.67 3.96
N ILE A 282 12.26 -0.03 3.64
CA ILE A 282 13.08 0.27 2.44
C ILE A 282 12.66 -0.51 1.18
N GLY A 283 11.66 -1.38 1.28
CA GLY A 283 11.18 -2.21 0.17
C GLY A 283 12.14 -3.32 -0.25
N TYR A 284 12.86 -3.89 0.68
CA TYR A 284 13.91 -4.89 0.43
C TYR A 284 13.41 -6.34 0.59
N GLU A 285 12.09 -6.53 0.76
CA GLU A 285 11.46 -7.82 1.09
C GLU A 285 11.81 -8.91 0.07
N THR A 286 11.65 -8.60 -1.22
CA THR A 286 11.90 -9.59 -2.28
C THR A 286 13.36 -10.02 -2.35
N ILE A 287 14.30 -9.10 -2.16
CA ILE A 287 15.75 -9.41 -2.14
C ILE A 287 16.08 -10.24 -0.90
N PHE A 288 15.54 -9.85 0.24
CA PHE A 288 15.71 -10.56 1.51
C PHE A 288 15.20 -12.00 1.43
N ASP A 289 13.97 -12.20 0.97
CA ASP A 289 13.36 -13.51 0.86
C ASP A 289 14.08 -14.41 -0.16
N LYS A 290 14.52 -13.87 -1.31
CA LYS A 290 15.34 -14.61 -2.29
C LYS A 290 16.64 -15.13 -1.65
N LYS A 291 17.31 -14.28 -0.85
CA LYS A 291 18.57 -14.66 -0.18
C LYS A 291 18.33 -15.68 0.93
N ILE A 292 17.24 -15.54 1.71
CA ILE A 292 16.83 -16.56 2.71
C ILE A 292 16.65 -17.90 2.02
N VAL A 293 15.81 -17.98 1.00
CA VAL A 293 15.53 -19.24 0.30
C VAL A 293 16.82 -19.84 -0.24
N LYS A 294 17.66 -19.05 -0.92
CA LYS A 294 18.94 -19.52 -1.48
C LYS A 294 19.84 -20.18 -0.42
N ASN A 295 20.01 -19.52 0.72
CA ASN A 295 20.90 -20.01 1.77
C ASN A 295 20.29 -21.19 2.53
N LEU A 296 18.98 -21.18 2.76
CA LEU A 296 18.25 -22.27 3.37
C LEU A 296 18.33 -23.54 2.52
N MET A 297 18.09 -23.44 1.21
CA MET A 297 18.19 -24.59 0.29
C MET A 297 19.58 -25.22 0.34
N LYS A 298 20.64 -24.41 0.30
CA LYS A 298 22.03 -24.90 0.41
C LYS A 298 22.32 -25.64 1.74
N GLU A 299 21.65 -25.23 2.83
CA GLU A 299 21.80 -25.87 4.13
C GLU A 299 21.01 -27.19 4.18
N LEU A 300 19.77 -27.19 3.68
CA LEU A 300 18.89 -28.36 3.72
C LEU A 300 19.32 -29.47 2.74
N GLU A 301 19.90 -29.13 1.58
CA GLU A 301 20.41 -30.13 0.61
C GLU A 301 21.49 -31.05 1.19
N LYS A 302 22.17 -30.62 2.25
CA LYS A 302 23.25 -31.39 2.91
C LYS A 302 22.75 -32.33 3.99
N SER A 303 21.44 -32.33 4.25
CA SER A 303 20.85 -33.05 5.40
C SER A 303 19.80 -34.06 4.95
N ASN A 304 19.69 -35.15 5.73
CA ASN A 304 18.64 -36.12 5.50
C ASN A 304 17.39 -35.75 6.33
N LEU A 305 16.41 -35.16 5.67
CA LEU A 305 15.26 -34.55 6.33
C LEU A 305 13.99 -35.43 6.30
N GLY A 306 14.01 -36.56 5.58
CA GLY A 306 12.83 -37.40 5.38
C GLY A 306 11.66 -36.64 4.73
N ASP A 307 10.43 -37.10 4.98
CA ASP A 307 9.19 -36.55 4.41
C ASP A 307 8.62 -35.38 5.22
N ARG A 308 9.44 -34.63 5.95
CA ARG A 308 8.98 -33.54 6.81
C ARG A 308 8.74 -32.25 6.01
N LYS A 309 7.74 -31.50 6.45
CA LYS A 309 7.42 -30.20 5.86
C LYS A 309 8.18 -29.07 6.56
N PHE A 310 8.77 -28.17 5.79
CA PHE A 310 9.46 -26.96 6.29
C PHE A 310 8.62 -25.73 6.06
N SER A 311 8.25 -25.03 7.12
CA SER A 311 7.53 -23.75 7.03
C SER A 311 8.52 -22.59 6.95
N ILE A 312 8.45 -21.84 5.86
CA ILE A 312 9.32 -20.68 5.58
C ILE A 312 8.45 -19.43 5.53
N LYS A 313 8.76 -18.44 6.34
CA LYS A 313 8.06 -17.16 6.33
C LYS A 313 8.55 -16.29 5.20
N ILE A 314 7.67 -16.01 4.25
CA ILE A 314 7.87 -15.17 3.07
C ILE A 314 6.93 -13.94 3.18
N SER A 315 7.41 -12.77 2.79
CA SER A 315 6.56 -11.59 2.72
C SER A 315 5.44 -11.76 1.69
N ALA A 316 4.22 -11.33 2.02
CA ALA A 316 3.11 -11.37 1.07
C ALA A 316 3.39 -10.55 -0.20
N VAL A 317 4.16 -9.45 -0.07
CA VAL A 317 4.66 -8.66 -1.19
C VAL A 317 5.56 -9.49 -2.10
N THR A 318 6.46 -10.27 -1.51
CA THR A 318 7.36 -11.17 -2.25
C THR A 318 6.58 -12.29 -2.94
N LEU A 319 5.57 -12.88 -2.29
CA LEU A 319 4.72 -13.90 -2.92
C LEU A 319 3.98 -13.36 -4.15
N ARG A 320 3.57 -12.09 -4.14
CA ARG A 320 2.92 -11.44 -5.29
C ARG A 320 3.88 -11.10 -6.44
N ASN A 321 5.18 -11.19 -6.22
CA ASN A 321 6.20 -10.87 -7.23
C ASN A 321 6.43 -12.05 -8.19
N SER A 322 6.23 -11.82 -9.49
CA SER A 322 6.41 -12.85 -10.53
C SER A 322 7.84 -13.35 -10.64
N ASP A 323 8.83 -12.47 -10.47
CA ASP A 323 10.25 -12.81 -10.56
C ASP A 323 10.68 -13.70 -9.39
N PHE A 324 10.07 -13.52 -8.21
CA PHE A 324 10.31 -14.41 -7.07
C PHE A 324 9.78 -15.81 -7.34
N ARG A 325 8.58 -15.94 -7.93
CA ARG A 325 8.01 -17.24 -8.27
C ARG A 325 8.87 -17.98 -9.29
N GLN A 326 9.31 -17.30 -10.35
CA GLN A 326 10.21 -17.88 -11.34
C GLN A 326 11.53 -18.33 -10.69
N TYR A 327 12.10 -17.47 -9.86
CA TYR A 327 13.31 -17.77 -9.10
C TYR A 327 13.14 -19.01 -8.21
N LEU A 328 12.01 -19.10 -7.49
CA LEU A 328 11.71 -20.22 -6.61
C LEU A 328 11.63 -21.54 -7.42
N ASN A 329 10.89 -21.55 -8.53
CA ASN A 329 10.80 -22.70 -9.41
C ASN A 329 12.19 -23.13 -9.95
N GLN A 330 13.02 -22.18 -10.35
CA GLN A 330 14.37 -22.47 -10.85
C GLN A 330 15.28 -23.07 -9.79
N ILE A 331 15.25 -22.58 -8.54
CA ILE A 331 16.11 -23.07 -7.48
C ILE A 331 15.69 -24.49 -7.05
N PHE A 332 14.38 -24.78 -6.96
CA PHE A 332 13.88 -26.09 -6.65
C PHE A 332 14.12 -27.11 -7.78
N TYR A 333 13.99 -26.68 -9.04
CA TYR A 333 14.32 -27.55 -10.18
C TYR A 333 15.78 -28.01 -10.19
N LYS A 334 16.70 -27.19 -9.65
CA LYS A 334 18.14 -27.50 -9.56
C LYS A 334 18.52 -28.25 -8.28
N SER A 335 17.60 -28.43 -7.36
CA SER A 335 17.83 -29.09 -6.06
C SER A 335 17.19 -30.47 -6.01
N ASN A 336 17.62 -31.27 -5.04
CA ASN A 336 16.99 -32.57 -4.72
C ASN A 336 15.79 -32.43 -3.77
N LEU A 337 15.45 -31.20 -3.36
CA LEU A 337 14.36 -30.93 -2.43
C LEU A 337 13.04 -30.79 -3.18
N LYS A 338 11.98 -31.41 -2.65
CA LYS A 338 10.65 -31.40 -3.27
C LYS A 338 9.84 -30.18 -2.80
N PRO A 339 9.18 -29.43 -3.68
CA PRO A 339 8.31 -28.31 -3.28
C PRO A 339 7.22 -28.71 -2.28
N GLU A 340 6.70 -29.93 -2.35
CA GLU A 340 5.67 -30.52 -1.47
C GLU A 340 6.08 -30.55 0.01
N ASN A 341 7.38 -30.52 0.27
CA ASN A 341 7.94 -30.48 1.62
C ASN A 341 8.08 -29.03 2.13
N PHE A 342 7.56 -28.02 1.41
CA PHE A 342 7.70 -26.63 1.81
C PHE A 342 6.36 -25.91 1.91
N ILE A 343 6.14 -25.27 3.07
CA ILE A 343 5.01 -24.41 3.35
C ILE A 343 5.49 -22.96 3.24
N LEU A 344 4.97 -22.23 2.26
CA LEU A 344 5.21 -20.79 2.11
C LEU A 344 4.25 -20.05 3.01
N GLU A 345 4.74 -19.56 4.14
CA GLU A 345 3.96 -18.94 5.18
C GLU A 345 4.00 -17.41 5.03
N PHE A 346 2.85 -16.77 5.06
CA PHE A 346 2.76 -15.31 5.03
C PHE A 346 1.81 -14.76 6.09
N SER A 347 1.98 -13.48 6.42
CA SER A 347 1.03 -12.70 7.20
C SER A 347 0.98 -11.29 6.63
N GLU A 348 -0.19 -10.67 6.62
CA GLU A 348 -0.36 -9.27 6.23
C GLU A 348 -1.01 -8.48 7.35
N LYS A 349 -0.57 -7.24 7.52
CA LYS A 349 -1.15 -6.31 8.48
C LYS A 349 -2.46 -5.71 7.96
N TYR A 350 -2.58 -5.57 6.66
CA TYR A 350 -3.78 -5.07 5.98
C TYR A 350 -4.18 -6.05 4.88
N ALA A 351 -5.48 -6.28 4.74
CA ALA A 351 -6.00 -7.14 3.67
C ALA A 351 -5.64 -6.54 2.31
N TYR A 352 -5.15 -7.39 1.42
CA TYR A 352 -4.87 -7.00 0.04
C TYR A 352 -6.18 -6.86 -0.73
N GLU A 353 -6.42 -5.71 -1.34
CA GLU A 353 -7.70 -5.39 -1.99
C GLU A 353 -7.97 -6.24 -3.24
N GLU A 354 -6.91 -6.62 -3.98
CA GLU A 354 -7.04 -7.45 -5.19
C GLU A 354 -6.97 -8.96 -4.84
N ILE A 355 -7.86 -9.45 -3.97
CA ILE A 355 -7.86 -10.83 -3.47
C ILE A 355 -7.92 -11.85 -4.61
N LYS A 356 -8.71 -11.59 -5.67
CA LYS A 356 -8.81 -12.49 -6.83
C LYS A 356 -7.46 -12.72 -7.50
N ARG A 357 -6.71 -11.65 -7.72
CA ARG A 357 -5.35 -11.71 -8.28
C ARG A 357 -4.41 -12.48 -7.35
N PHE A 358 -4.50 -12.25 -6.04
CA PHE A 358 -3.67 -12.97 -5.09
C PHE A 358 -4.00 -14.46 -5.05
N LYS A 359 -5.29 -14.83 -5.17
CA LYS A 359 -5.72 -16.21 -5.32
C LYS A 359 -5.07 -16.89 -6.53
N GLU A 360 -5.10 -16.24 -7.69
CA GLU A 360 -4.48 -16.76 -8.92
C GLU A 360 -2.98 -17.00 -8.73
N ILE A 361 -2.28 -16.06 -8.10
CA ILE A 361 -0.85 -16.17 -7.80
C ILE A 361 -0.57 -17.34 -6.86
N LEU A 362 -1.29 -17.46 -5.74
CA LEU A 362 -1.10 -18.57 -4.78
C LEU A 362 -1.46 -19.92 -5.40
N THR A 363 -2.47 -19.97 -6.27
CA THR A 363 -2.81 -21.19 -7.02
C THR A 363 -1.66 -21.66 -7.91
N GLN A 364 -0.85 -20.74 -8.46
CA GLN A 364 0.33 -21.09 -9.24
C GLN A 364 1.44 -21.69 -8.38
N TYR A 365 1.65 -21.22 -7.14
CA TYR A 365 2.57 -21.88 -6.19
C TYR A 365 2.10 -23.28 -5.84
N LYS A 366 0.80 -23.47 -5.60
CA LYS A 366 0.24 -24.83 -5.35
C LYS A 366 0.42 -25.77 -6.53
N LYS A 367 0.24 -25.28 -7.77
CA LYS A 367 0.52 -26.07 -8.99
C LYS A 367 2.00 -26.48 -9.10
N SER A 368 2.91 -25.70 -8.53
CA SER A 368 4.33 -26.05 -8.43
C SER A 368 4.64 -27.01 -7.27
N GLY A 369 3.63 -27.42 -6.49
CA GLY A 369 3.74 -28.36 -5.37
C GLY A 369 3.85 -27.73 -3.99
N PHE A 370 4.01 -26.40 -3.87
CA PHE A 370 4.13 -25.74 -2.57
C PHE A 370 2.82 -25.75 -1.79
N LEU A 371 2.92 -25.84 -0.47
CA LEU A 371 1.82 -25.59 0.45
C LEU A 371 1.81 -24.13 0.90
N ILE A 372 0.62 -23.60 1.20
CA ILE A 372 0.41 -22.20 1.58
C ILE A 372 -0.02 -22.12 3.04
N GLY A 373 0.73 -21.36 3.84
CA GLY A 373 0.45 -21.12 5.25
C GLY A 373 0.04 -19.67 5.52
N LEU A 374 -1.00 -19.48 6.34
CA LEU A 374 -1.44 -18.18 6.82
C LEU A 374 -1.09 -18.02 8.30
N ASP A 375 -0.25 -17.03 8.64
CA ASP A 375 0.18 -16.75 10.01
C ASP A 375 -0.63 -15.65 10.68
N ASN A 376 -0.74 -15.70 12.01
CA ASN A 376 -1.44 -14.75 12.87
C ASN A 376 -2.94 -14.61 12.60
N PHE A 377 -3.59 -15.72 12.27
CA PHE A 377 -5.03 -15.72 12.00
C PHE A 377 -5.85 -15.41 13.26
N GLY A 378 -6.90 -14.62 13.07
CA GLY A 378 -7.81 -14.16 14.14
C GLY A 378 -7.25 -13.02 15.00
N GLY A 379 -6.04 -12.54 14.71
CA GLY A 379 -5.51 -11.28 15.26
C GLY A 379 -5.97 -10.06 14.47
N ASP A 380 -5.45 -8.88 14.84
CA ASP A 380 -5.81 -7.60 14.20
C ASP A 380 -5.56 -7.53 12.69
N ASN A 381 -4.80 -8.46 12.15
CA ASN A 381 -4.18 -8.36 10.83
C ASN A 381 -4.62 -9.47 9.85
N CYS A 382 -5.55 -10.32 10.22
CA CYS A 382 -5.89 -11.47 9.37
C CYS A 382 -7.40 -11.69 9.31
N SER A 383 -8.01 -11.36 8.18
CA SER A 383 -9.44 -11.44 8.00
C SER A 383 -9.88 -12.83 7.52
N LEU A 384 -11.11 -13.21 7.88
CA LEU A 384 -11.84 -14.36 7.31
C LEU A 384 -11.91 -14.29 5.77
N GLU A 385 -11.73 -13.09 5.20
CA GLU A 385 -11.74 -12.89 3.75
C GLU A 385 -10.63 -13.68 3.03
N TYR A 386 -9.49 -13.87 3.69
CA TYR A 386 -8.42 -14.71 3.14
C TYR A 386 -8.80 -16.20 3.16
N ILE A 387 -9.42 -16.66 4.22
CA ILE A 387 -9.87 -18.06 4.30
C ILE A 387 -10.91 -18.38 3.24
N LYS A 388 -11.84 -17.47 2.96
CA LYS A 388 -12.88 -17.66 1.92
C LYS A 388 -12.31 -17.73 0.51
N ASN A 389 -11.25 -16.98 0.23
CA ASN A 389 -10.84 -16.70 -1.14
C ASN A 389 -9.50 -17.32 -1.53
N LEU A 390 -8.57 -17.53 -0.59
CA LEU A 390 -7.22 -18.00 -0.89
C LEU A 390 -7.08 -19.51 -0.68
N PRO A 391 -6.24 -20.19 -1.45
CA PRO A 391 -6.01 -21.63 -1.36
C PRO A 391 -5.04 -21.97 -0.22
N ILE A 392 -5.47 -21.79 1.02
CA ILE A 392 -4.67 -22.00 2.24
C ILE A 392 -4.69 -23.47 2.63
N ASP A 393 -3.54 -24.02 3.03
CA ASP A 393 -3.39 -25.38 3.53
C ASP A 393 -3.21 -25.43 5.06
N LEU A 394 -2.55 -24.41 5.63
CA LEU A 394 -2.25 -24.35 7.06
C LEU A 394 -2.55 -22.95 7.61
N VAL A 395 -3.22 -22.90 8.74
CA VAL A 395 -3.47 -21.66 9.49
C VAL A 395 -2.77 -21.73 10.83
N LYS A 396 -2.01 -20.68 11.18
CA LYS A 396 -1.42 -20.50 12.50
C LYS A 396 -2.20 -19.41 13.25
N LEU A 397 -2.74 -19.76 14.41
CA LEU A 397 -3.48 -18.81 15.25
C LEU A 397 -2.57 -17.70 15.78
N ASP A 398 -3.14 -16.51 15.96
CA ASP A 398 -2.41 -15.38 16.57
C ASP A 398 -2.03 -15.67 18.03
N ILE A 399 -0.92 -15.07 18.48
CA ILE A 399 -0.42 -15.17 19.86
C ILE A 399 -1.44 -14.70 20.92
N GLU A 400 -2.37 -13.85 20.55
CA GLU A 400 -3.40 -13.34 21.45
C GLU A 400 -4.24 -14.47 22.05
N TYR A 401 -4.57 -15.47 21.24
CA TYR A 401 -5.33 -16.65 21.69
C TYR A 401 -4.58 -17.47 22.73
N THR A 402 -3.29 -17.63 22.53
CA THR A 402 -2.43 -18.35 23.48
C THR A 402 -2.26 -17.57 24.78
N LYS A 403 -2.11 -16.24 24.73
CA LYS A 403 -2.02 -15.39 25.92
C LYS A 403 -3.31 -15.35 26.73
N LYS A 404 -4.47 -15.54 26.09
CA LYS A 404 -5.80 -15.48 26.71
C LYS A 404 -6.47 -16.84 26.90
N LEU A 405 -5.67 -17.92 27.00
CA LEU A 405 -6.17 -19.29 27.20
C LEU A 405 -7.03 -19.46 28.45
N ASP A 406 -6.86 -18.63 29.48
CA ASP A 406 -7.69 -18.65 30.70
C ASP A 406 -9.10 -18.12 30.48
N ASN A 407 -9.32 -17.33 29.43
CA ASN A 407 -10.62 -16.79 29.09
C ASN A 407 -11.48 -17.82 28.34
N LYS A 408 -12.67 -18.16 28.92
CA LYS A 408 -13.61 -19.11 28.32
C LYS A 408 -14.09 -18.67 26.92
N VAL A 409 -14.25 -17.38 26.68
CA VAL A 409 -14.70 -16.85 25.36
C VAL A 409 -13.65 -17.15 24.30
N TYR A 410 -12.37 -16.89 24.58
CA TYR A 410 -11.28 -17.16 23.64
C TYR A 410 -11.16 -18.64 23.32
N ARG A 411 -11.32 -19.52 24.32
CA ARG A 411 -11.31 -20.98 24.05
C ARG A 411 -12.49 -21.42 23.16
N LYS A 412 -13.69 -20.85 23.36
CA LYS A 412 -14.83 -21.13 22.47
C LYS A 412 -14.56 -20.67 21.04
N ILE A 413 -14.02 -19.44 20.87
CA ILE A 413 -13.66 -18.89 19.55
C ILE A 413 -12.63 -19.79 18.88
N MET A 414 -11.58 -20.20 19.58
CA MET A 414 -10.55 -21.08 19.04
C MET A 414 -11.15 -22.43 18.57
N LYS A 415 -12.06 -23.00 19.35
CA LYS A 415 -12.74 -24.24 18.97
C LYS A 415 -13.59 -24.04 17.71
N SER A 416 -14.38 -22.95 17.62
CA SER A 416 -15.16 -22.63 16.43
C SER A 416 -14.29 -22.35 15.21
N TYR A 417 -13.14 -21.70 15.37
CA TYR A 417 -12.18 -21.51 14.27
C TYR A 417 -11.63 -22.83 13.79
N LYS A 418 -11.27 -23.73 14.71
CA LYS A 418 -10.73 -25.06 14.34
C LYS A 418 -11.78 -25.85 13.56
N GLU A 419 -13.04 -25.90 14.02
CA GLU A 419 -14.14 -26.57 13.33
C GLU A 419 -14.36 -25.97 11.93
N LEU A 420 -14.49 -24.66 11.83
CA LEU A 420 -14.65 -23.95 10.55
C LEU A 420 -13.53 -24.23 9.55
N LEU A 421 -12.27 -24.21 10.02
CA LEU A 421 -11.11 -24.41 9.15
C LEU A 421 -11.01 -25.88 8.69
N HIS A 422 -11.36 -26.83 9.55
CA HIS A 422 -11.43 -28.23 9.18
C HIS A 422 -12.52 -28.54 8.14
N ASP A 423 -13.70 -27.88 8.24
CA ASP A 423 -14.76 -27.99 7.23
C ASP A 423 -14.31 -27.47 5.85
N LEU A 424 -13.22 -26.72 5.81
CA LEU A 424 -12.58 -26.20 4.59
C LEU A 424 -11.28 -26.94 4.22
N ASP A 425 -11.00 -28.10 4.83
CA ASP A 425 -9.78 -28.90 4.64
C ASP A 425 -8.49 -28.14 4.95
N ILE A 426 -8.53 -27.22 5.93
CA ILE A 426 -7.39 -26.41 6.37
C ILE A 426 -6.88 -26.91 7.72
N GLU A 427 -5.60 -27.27 7.79
CA GLU A 427 -4.94 -27.67 9.04
C GLU A 427 -4.71 -26.45 9.95
N VAL A 428 -4.79 -26.66 11.28
CA VAL A 428 -4.70 -25.58 12.27
C VAL A 428 -3.57 -25.83 13.26
N MET A 429 -2.70 -24.81 13.40
CA MET A 429 -1.59 -24.80 14.34
C MET A 429 -1.79 -23.74 15.43
N ILE A 430 -1.56 -24.12 16.68
CA ILE A 430 -1.43 -23.19 17.80
C ILE A 430 0.04 -23.02 18.18
N LYS A 431 0.44 -21.75 18.43
CA LYS A 431 1.83 -21.36 18.72
C LYS A 431 2.01 -20.86 20.16
N PHE A 432 3.28 -20.75 20.58
CA PHE A 432 3.69 -20.17 21.87
C PHE A 432 3.15 -20.90 23.09
N ILE A 433 3.10 -22.24 23.02
CA ILE A 433 2.76 -23.09 24.17
C ILE A 433 4.04 -23.28 24.99
N ASP A 434 4.26 -22.42 25.98
CA ASP A 434 5.52 -22.32 26.72
C ASP A 434 5.44 -22.90 28.13
N LYS A 435 4.24 -23.29 28.61
CA LYS A 435 4.00 -23.90 29.92
C LYS A 435 3.18 -25.18 29.79
N LYS A 436 3.46 -26.17 30.65
CA LYS A 436 2.74 -27.46 30.68
C LYS A 436 1.23 -27.30 30.90
N GLU A 437 0.83 -26.37 31.76
CA GLU A 437 -0.59 -26.07 32.03
C GLU A 437 -1.37 -25.61 30.81
N MET A 438 -0.68 -25.01 29.83
CA MET A 438 -1.31 -24.57 28.56
C MET A 438 -1.72 -25.76 27.71
N ILE A 439 -0.96 -26.87 27.76
CA ILE A 439 -1.26 -28.09 26.99
C ILE A 439 -2.63 -28.64 27.41
N GLU A 440 -2.91 -28.74 28.69
CA GLU A 440 -4.20 -29.21 29.18
C GLU A 440 -5.37 -28.34 28.73
N LYS A 441 -5.16 -27.02 28.71
CA LYS A 441 -6.19 -26.06 28.28
C LYS A 441 -6.50 -26.11 26.78
N ILE A 442 -5.54 -26.47 25.94
CA ILE A 442 -5.72 -26.57 24.49
C ILE A 442 -6.22 -27.93 24.02
N LYS A 443 -6.11 -29.00 24.85
CA LYS A 443 -6.62 -30.33 24.51
C LYS A 443 -8.10 -30.32 24.06
N ILE A 444 -8.91 -29.45 24.65
CA ILE A 444 -10.34 -29.32 24.32
C ILE A 444 -10.56 -28.83 22.88
N CYS A 445 -9.58 -28.09 22.31
CA CYS A 445 -9.70 -27.52 20.96
C CYS A 445 -9.20 -28.48 19.86
N ASP A 446 -8.49 -29.53 20.25
CA ASP A 446 -8.01 -30.62 19.36
C ASP A 446 -7.30 -30.13 18.08
N PHE A 447 -6.31 -29.23 18.25
CA PHE A 447 -5.52 -28.68 17.15
C PHE A 447 -4.68 -29.76 16.46
N ASP A 448 -4.42 -29.58 15.15
CA ASP A 448 -3.62 -30.53 14.38
C ASP A 448 -2.15 -30.46 14.74
N TYR A 449 -1.66 -29.24 15.02
CA TYR A 449 -0.26 -28.98 15.38
C TYR A 449 -0.14 -28.05 16.57
N ILE A 450 0.87 -28.34 17.40
CA ILE A 450 1.23 -27.58 18.59
C ILE A 450 2.70 -27.18 18.50
N GLN A 451 2.98 -25.89 18.74
CA GLN A 451 4.33 -25.34 18.77
C GLN A 451 4.56 -24.50 20.03
N GLY A 452 5.72 -24.64 20.65
CA GLY A 452 6.10 -23.84 21.83
C GLY A 452 7.31 -24.43 22.56
N PHE A 453 7.86 -23.67 23.50
CA PHE A 453 9.09 -24.07 24.21
C PHE A 453 8.90 -25.28 25.14
N VAL A 454 7.69 -25.52 25.59
CA VAL A 454 7.36 -26.71 26.38
C VAL A 454 7.46 -27.96 25.51
N VAL A 455 7.14 -27.85 24.24
CA VAL A 455 7.13 -28.98 23.30
C VAL A 455 8.52 -29.14 22.70
N SER A 456 9.09 -28.08 22.10
CA SER A 456 10.48 -28.08 21.61
C SER A 456 10.99 -26.66 21.45
N LYS A 457 12.21 -26.41 21.90
CA LYS A 457 12.92 -25.14 21.62
C LYS A 457 13.54 -25.17 20.22
N PRO A 458 13.75 -23.99 19.59
CA PRO A 458 14.47 -23.91 18.33
C PRO A 458 15.88 -24.51 18.40
N LYS A 459 16.23 -25.34 17.44
CA LYS A 459 17.50 -26.07 17.38
C LYS A 459 18.30 -25.74 16.14
N ASN A 460 19.57 -26.10 16.12
CA ASN A 460 20.38 -26.16 14.90
C ASN A 460 20.01 -27.38 14.08
N LEU A 461 20.31 -27.40 12.79
CA LEU A 461 19.98 -28.46 11.87
C LEU A 461 20.52 -29.82 12.36
N LYS A 462 21.79 -29.91 12.75
CA LYS A 462 22.40 -31.14 13.30
C LYS A 462 21.65 -31.75 14.51
N ASN A 463 21.17 -30.86 15.42
CA ASN A 463 20.42 -31.30 16.59
C ASN A 463 18.97 -31.69 16.24
N LEU A 464 18.45 -31.18 15.14
CA LEU A 464 17.17 -31.58 14.60
C LEU A 464 17.28 -32.99 14.00
N GLU A 465 18.28 -33.25 13.15
CA GLU A 465 18.52 -34.59 12.54
C GLU A 465 18.61 -35.69 13.57
N GLY A 466 19.21 -35.44 14.74
CA GLY A 466 19.28 -36.43 15.83
C GLY A 466 17.94 -36.69 16.54
N MET A 467 16.87 -35.97 16.20
CA MET A 467 15.51 -36.19 16.73
C MET A 467 14.55 -36.76 15.69
N LEU A 468 14.96 -36.69 14.46
CA LEU A 468 14.20 -37.13 13.29
C LEU A 468 14.47 -38.60 12.97
#